data_f5bc332452e1e4232399149074aec53e
#
_entry.id   f5bc332452e1e4232399149074aec53e
#
_cell.length_a   1.000
_cell.length_b   1.000
_cell.length_c   1.000
_cell.angle_alpha   90.00
_cell.angle_beta   90.00
_cell.angle_gamma   90.00
#
_symmetry.space_group_name_H-M   'P 1'
#
loop_
_entity.id
_entity.type
_entity.pdbx_description
1 polymer ?
#
loop_
_entity_poly.entity_id
_entity_poly.type
_entity_poly.pdbx_seq_one_letter_code
_entity_poly.pdbx_strand_id
1 'polypeptide(L)'
;MSTSDTMTRPSETPVPPPTPPRRRGWGRWLFALLAIAAIALLVLDWIDKYGKERNAFDALFDANAPTQPEAGSVQLPDGWDRGLDTVGYLESPWLAGVLWALFLATIVWVVWRGIRRHRAGRPLQHAALRRTGAAVLVIVLFVLAGSATANAYVGYVPTINSAFGQVGEDLRGGSRIDQLSIGAPELQVPPGHAYVYVPPGYDSGANRDHRYPVIYLLHGYPGASIDWVRAGDMQQILDKMIQDKLIEPMIAVAPDASGGWVHDSEMVNQVNGPQLETYLTKTVPQTIDAQYRTIADRSGRGIGGVSSGGYGALNLALRNQDVFSVSVPMMPYGDPGAVLGSLFDGNTQLLEQNTPSEYIPTMTFTQKMSLLLVAGTEDPQLPTARQLYAQLTARNSPDVDVGLQVVPGATHTWHGATMDSPYGYVFFSDRVKAAGKSGG
;
A
#
# COMPACT_ATOMS: atom_id res chain seq x y z
N MET A 1 -37.70 -110.65 2.61
CA MET A 1 -36.46 -110.07 3.03
C MET A 1 -36.08 -109.02 2.02
N SER A 2 -36.41 -107.77 2.30
CA SER A 2 -36.16 -106.70 1.38
C SER A 2 -35.26 -105.69 2.02
N THR A 3 -34.11 -105.42 1.45
CA THR A 3 -33.17 -104.40 1.84
C THR A 3 -33.37 -103.18 0.95
N SER A 4 -33.80 -102.08 1.52
CA SER A 4 -33.93 -100.78 0.84
C SER A 4 -32.63 -100.05 0.96
N ASP A 5 -31.95 -99.86 -0.19
CA ASP A 5 -30.81 -98.93 -0.31
C ASP A 5 -31.30 -97.46 -0.36
N THR A 6 -30.91 -96.72 0.60
CA THR A 6 -31.11 -95.25 0.65
C THR A 6 -29.87 -94.58 0.06
N MET A 7 -29.94 -94.09 -1.20
CA MET A 7 -28.92 -93.24 -1.80
C MET A 7 -29.01 -91.85 -1.19
N THR A 8 -27.97 -91.45 -0.44
CA THR A 8 -27.74 -90.06 0.02
C THR A 8 -27.20 -89.23 -1.12
N ARG A 9 -27.91 -88.14 -1.51
CA ARG A 9 -27.44 -87.11 -2.44
C ARG A 9 -26.29 -86.33 -1.84
N PRO A 10 -25.23 -85.95 -2.57
CA PRO A 10 -24.20 -85.08 -2.10
C PRO A 10 -24.76 -83.62 -1.91
N SER A 11 -24.42 -83.05 -0.82
CA SER A 11 -24.78 -81.61 -0.53
C SER A 11 -24.06 -80.68 -1.50
N GLU A 12 -24.77 -79.98 -2.35
CA GLU A 12 -24.26 -78.90 -3.17
C GLU A 12 -23.85 -77.70 -2.24
N THR A 13 -22.55 -77.39 -2.22
CA THR A 13 -22.04 -76.16 -1.58
C THR A 13 -22.55 -74.94 -2.33
N PRO A 14 -23.10 -73.94 -1.66
CA PRO A 14 -23.61 -72.76 -2.33
C PRO A 14 -22.47 -71.94 -2.99
N VAL A 15 -22.60 -71.71 -4.30
CA VAL A 15 -21.69 -70.88 -5.08
C VAL A 15 -21.84 -69.41 -4.54
N PRO A 16 -20.75 -68.76 -4.12
CA PRO A 16 -20.84 -67.39 -3.66
C PRO A 16 -21.28 -66.46 -4.81
N PRO A 17 -22.11 -65.44 -4.51
CA PRO A 17 -22.58 -64.50 -5.53
C PRO A 17 -21.42 -63.76 -6.19
N PRO A 18 -21.51 -63.45 -7.50
CA PRO A 18 -20.47 -62.79 -8.25
C PRO A 18 -20.19 -61.41 -7.62
N THR A 19 -18.91 -61.14 -7.32
CA THR A 19 -18.45 -59.87 -6.83
C THR A 19 -18.80 -58.76 -7.84
N PRO A 20 -19.48 -57.68 -7.42
CA PRO A 20 -19.83 -56.60 -8.33
C PRO A 20 -18.55 -55.96 -8.91
N PRO A 21 -18.58 -55.56 -10.19
CA PRO A 21 -17.42 -55.01 -10.86
C PRO A 21 -16.93 -53.74 -10.08
N ARG A 22 -15.66 -53.73 -9.71
CA ARG A 22 -14.98 -52.55 -9.14
C ARG A 22 -15.12 -51.43 -10.16
N ARG A 23 -16.04 -50.47 -9.93
CA ARG A 23 -16.10 -49.25 -10.69
C ARG A 23 -14.80 -48.47 -10.47
N ARG A 24 -13.88 -48.64 -11.43
CA ARG A 24 -12.61 -47.94 -11.50
C ARG A 24 -12.84 -46.42 -11.54
N GLY A 25 -12.21 -45.77 -10.66
CA GLY A 25 -11.79 -44.41 -10.39
C GLY A 25 -12.01 -43.26 -11.37
N TRP A 26 -13.06 -43.26 -12.20
CA TRP A 26 -13.36 -42.11 -13.09
C TRP A 26 -13.54 -40.78 -12.33
N GLY A 27 -14.06 -40.85 -11.11
CA GLY A 27 -14.20 -39.63 -10.26
C GLY A 27 -12.88 -39.02 -9.82
N ARG A 28 -11.78 -39.82 -9.75
CA ARG A 28 -10.46 -39.27 -9.40
C ARG A 28 -9.84 -38.52 -10.57
N TRP A 29 -10.06 -39.01 -11.79
CA TRP A 29 -9.58 -38.36 -13.00
C TRP A 29 -10.42 -37.12 -13.36
N LEU A 30 -11.72 -37.17 -13.17
CA LEU A 30 -12.59 -36.03 -13.35
C LEU A 30 -12.24 -34.90 -12.37
N PHE A 31 -11.93 -35.26 -11.11
CA PHE A 31 -11.49 -34.31 -10.11
C PHE A 31 -10.14 -33.68 -10.47
N ALA A 32 -9.16 -34.49 -10.87
CA ALA A 32 -7.86 -34.01 -11.32
C ALA A 32 -7.97 -33.09 -12.54
N LEU A 33 -8.81 -33.48 -13.50
CA LEU A 33 -9.09 -32.64 -14.69
C LEU A 33 -9.76 -31.34 -14.36
N LEU A 34 -10.74 -31.31 -13.45
CA LEU A 34 -11.39 -30.06 -13.01
C LEU A 34 -10.43 -29.17 -12.24
N ALA A 35 -9.56 -29.73 -11.39
CA ALA A 35 -8.54 -28.95 -10.68
C ALA A 35 -7.49 -28.39 -11.65
N ILE A 36 -7.04 -29.18 -12.63
CA ILE A 36 -6.12 -28.73 -13.69
C ILE A 36 -6.80 -27.66 -14.56
N ALA A 37 -8.07 -27.84 -14.92
CA ALA A 37 -8.84 -26.87 -15.70
C ALA A 37 -9.02 -25.54 -14.92
N ALA A 38 -9.30 -25.60 -13.62
CA ALA A 38 -9.40 -24.41 -12.79
C ALA A 38 -8.06 -23.67 -12.66
N ILE A 39 -6.95 -24.42 -12.47
CA ILE A 39 -5.60 -23.84 -12.47
C ILE A 39 -5.25 -23.27 -13.84
N ALA A 40 -5.59 -23.95 -14.92
CA ALA A 40 -5.34 -23.46 -16.27
C ALA A 40 -6.14 -22.19 -16.58
N LEU A 41 -7.41 -22.11 -16.14
CA LEU A 41 -8.22 -20.90 -16.29
C LEU A 41 -7.65 -19.72 -15.50
N LEU A 42 -7.19 -19.95 -14.26
CA LEU A 42 -6.52 -18.92 -13.46
C LEU A 42 -5.19 -18.46 -14.08
N VAL A 43 -4.44 -19.40 -14.66
CA VAL A 43 -3.19 -19.08 -15.38
C VAL A 43 -3.48 -18.35 -16.69
N LEU A 44 -4.53 -18.72 -17.41
CA LEU A 44 -4.92 -18.04 -18.65
C LEU A 44 -5.46 -16.64 -18.37
N ASP A 45 -6.28 -16.48 -17.34
CA ASP A 45 -6.77 -15.17 -16.89
C ASP A 45 -5.60 -14.28 -16.46
N TRP A 46 -4.63 -14.85 -15.74
CA TRP A 46 -3.40 -14.16 -15.38
C TRP A 46 -2.55 -13.77 -16.61
N ILE A 47 -2.35 -14.69 -17.56
CA ILE A 47 -1.60 -14.39 -18.81
C ILE A 47 -2.34 -13.34 -19.63
N ASP A 48 -3.68 -13.40 -19.71
CA ASP A 48 -4.48 -12.41 -20.44
C ASP A 48 -4.39 -11.02 -19.78
N LYS A 49 -4.45 -10.98 -18.47
CA LYS A 49 -4.37 -9.74 -17.69
C LYS A 49 -2.96 -9.13 -17.72
N TYR A 50 -1.93 -9.91 -17.40
CA TYR A 50 -0.56 -9.41 -17.27
C TYR A 50 0.28 -9.57 -18.57
N GLY A 51 -0.09 -10.48 -19.46
CA GLY A 51 0.53 -10.61 -20.77
C GLY A 51 0.10 -9.51 -21.73
N LYS A 52 -1.17 -9.06 -21.67
CA LYS A 52 -1.66 -7.91 -22.43
C LYS A 52 -1.13 -6.59 -21.86
N GLU A 53 -1.05 -6.48 -20.53
CA GLU A 53 -0.46 -5.32 -19.88
C GLU A 53 1.02 -5.18 -20.24
N ARG A 54 1.77 -6.27 -20.27
CA ARG A 54 3.17 -6.27 -20.70
C ARG A 54 3.33 -5.93 -22.19
N ASN A 55 2.45 -6.45 -23.06
CA ASN A 55 2.45 -6.12 -24.48
C ASN A 55 1.90 -4.72 -24.76
N ALA A 56 0.94 -4.22 -23.97
CA ALA A 56 0.47 -2.84 -24.00
C ALA A 56 1.52 -1.89 -23.41
N PHE A 57 2.28 -2.34 -22.44
CA PHE A 57 3.39 -1.62 -21.84
C PHE A 57 4.55 -1.49 -22.83
N ASP A 58 4.98 -2.57 -23.49
CA ASP A 58 6.00 -2.53 -24.53
C ASP A 58 5.56 -1.68 -25.76
N ALA A 59 4.26 -1.70 -26.11
CA ALA A 59 3.69 -0.87 -27.17
C ALA A 59 3.54 0.61 -26.78
N LEU A 60 3.33 0.92 -25.49
CA LEU A 60 3.34 2.29 -24.97
C LEU A 60 4.75 2.87 -24.91
N PHE A 61 5.76 2.05 -24.65
CA PHE A 61 7.15 2.48 -24.66
C PHE A 61 7.67 2.75 -26.09
N ASP A 62 7.18 2.01 -27.09
CA ASP A 62 7.62 2.20 -28.49
C ASP A 62 6.92 3.34 -29.23
N ALA A 63 5.73 3.77 -28.81
CA ALA A 63 4.92 4.69 -29.63
C ALA A 63 4.64 6.07 -29.01
N ASN A 64 4.65 6.25 -27.68
CA ASN A 64 4.19 7.49 -27.04
C ASN A 64 4.87 7.82 -25.70
N ALA A 65 6.03 7.29 -25.39
CA ALA A 65 6.78 7.81 -24.26
C ALA A 65 7.08 9.28 -24.53
N PRO A 66 6.72 10.22 -23.65
CA PRO A 66 7.21 11.58 -23.80
C PRO A 66 8.72 11.51 -23.80
N THR A 67 9.34 11.81 -24.96
CA THR A 67 10.78 11.77 -25.17
C THR A 67 11.52 12.87 -24.39
N GLN A 68 10.81 13.64 -23.57
CA GLN A 68 11.38 14.64 -22.67
C GLN A 68 10.70 14.51 -21.30
N PRO A 69 11.51 14.58 -20.20
CA PRO A 69 10.95 14.72 -18.86
C PRO A 69 10.01 15.93 -18.83
N GLU A 70 8.85 15.77 -18.19
CA GLU A 70 7.95 16.90 -18.01
C GLU A 70 8.65 17.99 -17.19
N ALA A 71 8.35 19.27 -17.45
CA ALA A 71 9.03 20.40 -16.81
C ALA A 71 8.93 20.25 -15.27
N GLY A 72 10.07 20.38 -14.59
CA GLY A 72 10.16 20.21 -13.14
C GLY A 72 10.33 18.78 -12.65
N SER A 73 10.45 17.77 -13.56
CA SER A 73 10.72 16.40 -13.15
C SER A 73 12.13 16.24 -12.55
N VAL A 74 12.24 15.31 -11.60
CA VAL A 74 13.51 14.96 -10.94
C VAL A 74 14.18 13.85 -11.72
N GLN A 75 15.52 13.86 -11.78
CA GLN A 75 16.31 12.77 -12.35
C GLN A 75 17.06 12.05 -11.23
N LEU A 76 16.92 10.74 -11.17
CA LEU A 76 17.78 9.87 -10.37
C LEU A 76 18.93 9.36 -11.25
N PRO A 77 20.10 9.02 -10.68
CA PRO A 77 21.18 8.38 -11.42
C PRO A 77 20.72 7.09 -12.09
N ASP A 78 21.23 6.81 -13.30
CA ASP A 78 20.88 5.60 -14.05
C ASP A 78 20.97 4.32 -13.20
N GLY A 79 19.86 3.63 -13.08
CA GLY A 79 19.76 2.36 -12.37
C GLY A 79 19.84 2.47 -10.84
N TRP A 80 19.72 3.67 -10.26
CA TRP A 80 19.63 3.82 -8.82
C TRP A 80 18.34 3.19 -8.27
N ASP A 81 17.28 3.27 -9.02
CA ASP A 81 15.95 2.69 -8.76
C ASP A 81 15.88 1.18 -9.00
N ARG A 82 16.96 0.58 -9.58
CA ARG A 82 17.01 -0.89 -9.78
C ARG A 82 16.90 -1.60 -8.45
N GLY A 83 15.85 -2.38 -8.30
CA GLY A 83 15.53 -3.11 -7.08
C GLY A 83 14.35 -2.52 -6.30
N LEU A 84 13.99 -1.26 -6.54
CA LEU A 84 12.74 -0.70 -6.03
C LEU A 84 11.53 -1.20 -6.84
N ASP A 85 11.75 -1.63 -8.08
CA ASP A 85 10.75 -2.20 -8.99
C ASP A 85 10.45 -3.69 -8.72
N THR A 86 11.14 -4.32 -7.77
CA THR A 86 10.94 -5.74 -7.45
C THR A 86 9.81 -5.93 -6.45
N VAL A 87 8.67 -6.44 -6.93
CA VAL A 87 7.53 -6.81 -6.08
C VAL A 87 7.93 -7.86 -5.06
N GLY A 88 7.66 -7.61 -3.79
CA GLY A 88 7.90 -8.56 -2.71
C GLY A 88 7.08 -9.86 -2.90
N TYR A 89 7.66 -11.01 -2.52
CA TYR A 89 6.99 -12.30 -2.77
C TYR A 89 5.65 -12.47 -2.04
N LEU A 90 5.40 -11.73 -0.94
CA LEU A 90 4.10 -11.72 -0.26
C LEU A 90 3.07 -10.81 -0.92
N GLU A 91 3.50 -9.86 -1.74
CA GLU A 91 2.64 -8.97 -2.55
C GLU A 91 2.29 -9.58 -3.89
N SER A 92 2.92 -10.69 -4.23
CA SER A 92 2.73 -11.32 -5.54
C SER A 92 1.29 -11.83 -5.70
N PRO A 93 0.57 -11.46 -6.77
CA PRO A 93 -0.73 -12.02 -7.12
C PRO A 93 -0.72 -13.54 -7.27
N TRP A 94 0.45 -14.12 -7.59
CA TRP A 94 0.66 -15.56 -7.66
C TRP A 94 0.40 -16.25 -6.33
N LEU A 95 0.88 -15.69 -5.22
CA LEU A 95 0.65 -16.26 -3.89
C LEU A 95 -0.84 -16.32 -3.59
N ALA A 96 -1.56 -15.23 -3.87
CA ALA A 96 -3.01 -15.18 -3.70
C ALA A 96 -3.71 -16.24 -4.57
N GLY A 97 -3.34 -16.35 -5.86
CA GLY A 97 -3.89 -17.34 -6.79
C GLY A 97 -3.66 -18.78 -6.33
N VAL A 98 -2.45 -19.12 -5.87
CA VAL A 98 -2.13 -20.45 -5.32
C VAL A 98 -2.96 -20.75 -4.07
N LEU A 99 -3.12 -19.80 -3.16
CA LEU A 99 -3.90 -19.99 -1.94
C LEU A 99 -5.40 -20.18 -2.24
N TRP A 100 -5.96 -19.44 -3.20
CA TRP A 100 -7.33 -19.66 -3.68
C TRP A 100 -7.51 -21.01 -4.34
N ALA A 101 -6.55 -21.46 -5.16
CA ALA A 101 -6.58 -22.79 -5.77
C ALA A 101 -6.55 -23.89 -4.70
N LEU A 102 -5.70 -23.76 -3.67
CA LEU A 102 -5.65 -24.68 -2.54
C LEU A 102 -6.96 -24.69 -1.74
N PHE A 103 -7.57 -23.53 -1.50
CA PHE A 103 -8.86 -23.40 -0.84
C PHE A 103 -9.96 -24.15 -1.60
N LEU A 104 -10.10 -23.89 -2.90
CA LEU A 104 -11.09 -24.54 -3.75
C LEU A 104 -10.85 -26.06 -3.84
N ALA A 105 -9.61 -26.48 -4.05
CA ALA A 105 -9.24 -27.89 -4.09
C ALA A 105 -9.58 -28.60 -2.77
N THR A 106 -9.38 -27.93 -1.63
CA THR A 106 -9.72 -28.48 -0.31
C THR A 106 -11.24 -28.64 -0.15
N ILE A 107 -12.05 -27.66 -0.55
CA ILE A 107 -13.52 -27.77 -0.53
C ILE A 107 -13.97 -28.95 -1.37
N VAL A 108 -13.51 -29.04 -2.62
CA VAL A 108 -13.89 -30.13 -3.52
C VAL A 108 -13.47 -31.47 -2.95
N TRP A 109 -12.26 -31.58 -2.37
CA TRP A 109 -11.80 -32.80 -1.72
C TRP A 109 -12.66 -33.21 -0.51
N VAL A 110 -13.03 -32.25 0.34
CA VAL A 110 -13.89 -32.48 1.51
C VAL A 110 -15.27 -32.99 1.08
N VAL A 111 -15.89 -32.31 0.11
CA VAL A 111 -17.20 -32.70 -0.45
C VAL A 111 -17.12 -34.08 -1.09
N TRP A 112 -16.16 -34.31 -1.97
CA TRP A 112 -15.97 -35.60 -2.63
C TRP A 112 -15.74 -36.73 -1.63
N ARG A 113 -14.89 -36.52 -0.63
CA ARG A 113 -14.65 -37.45 0.46
C ARG A 113 -15.90 -37.74 1.28
N GLY A 114 -16.74 -36.71 1.54
CA GLY A 114 -18.03 -36.83 2.19
C GLY A 114 -18.99 -37.74 1.39
N ILE A 115 -19.21 -37.42 0.11
CA ILE A 115 -20.06 -38.18 -0.78
C ILE A 115 -19.61 -39.65 -0.88
N ARG A 116 -18.28 -39.87 -1.06
CA ARG A 116 -17.72 -41.22 -1.18
C ARG A 116 -17.90 -42.05 0.09
N ARG A 117 -17.79 -41.43 1.27
CA ARG A 117 -18.01 -42.12 2.56
C ARG A 117 -19.47 -42.45 2.79
N HIS A 118 -20.38 -41.49 2.47
CA HIS A 118 -21.81 -41.72 2.55
C HIS A 118 -22.24 -42.91 1.69
N ARG A 119 -21.75 -43.00 0.43
CA ARG A 119 -22.02 -44.10 -0.48
C ARG A 119 -21.40 -45.44 -0.04
N ALA A 120 -20.36 -45.41 0.78
CA ALA A 120 -19.68 -46.63 1.24
C ALA A 120 -20.27 -47.18 2.55
N GLY A 121 -21.30 -46.57 3.13
CA GLY A 121 -21.95 -47.02 4.39
C GLY A 121 -21.03 -47.14 5.60
N ARG A 122 -19.88 -46.42 5.60
CA ARG A 122 -18.86 -46.57 6.66
C ARG A 122 -19.30 -45.87 7.94
N PRO A 123 -19.16 -46.49 9.14
CA PRO A 123 -19.55 -45.87 10.40
C PRO A 123 -18.78 -44.58 10.69
N LEU A 124 -19.46 -43.65 11.35
CA LEU A 124 -19.00 -42.28 11.60
C LEU A 124 -18.06 -42.14 12.82
N GLN A 125 -17.27 -43.18 13.16
CA GLN A 125 -16.29 -43.07 14.24
C GLN A 125 -15.34 -41.90 13.98
N HIS A 126 -15.23 -40.99 14.92
CA HIS A 126 -14.48 -39.72 14.85
C HIS A 126 -14.94 -38.74 13.74
N ALA A 127 -16.19 -38.84 13.28
CA ALA A 127 -16.70 -37.94 12.24
C ALA A 127 -16.72 -36.46 12.68
N ALA A 128 -17.03 -36.21 13.93
CA ALA A 128 -17.04 -34.83 14.47
C ALA A 128 -15.65 -34.20 14.38
N LEU A 129 -14.61 -34.82 14.93
CA LEU A 129 -13.24 -34.31 14.94
C LEU A 129 -12.70 -34.06 13.51
N ARG A 130 -13.01 -35.01 12.58
CA ARG A 130 -12.58 -34.86 11.17
C ARG A 130 -13.33 -33.76 10.42
N ARG A 131 -14.62 -33.54 10.73
CA ARG A 131 -15.41 -32.45 10.16
C ARG A 131 -14.91 -31.11 10.70
N THR A 132 -14.66 -31.03 12.00
CA THR A 132 -14.08 -29.82 12.61
C THR A 132 -12.70 -29.51 12.01
N GLY A 133 -11.81 -30.48 11.89
CA GLY A 133 -10.49 -30.29 11.29
C GLY A 133 -10.56 -29.83 9.82
N ALA A 134 -11.50 -30.39 9.03
CA ALA A 134 -11.71 -29.97 7.65
C ALA A 134 -12.29 -28.55 7.58
N ALA A 135 -13.24 -28.18 8.46
CA ALA A 135 -13.79 -26.86 8.53
C ALA A 135 -12.74 -25.81 8.94
N VAL A 136 -11.92 -26.12 9.94
CA VAL A 136 -10.81 -25.25 10.35
C VAL A 136 -9.83 -25.05 9.19
N LEU A 137 -9.44 -26.11 8.47
CA LEU A 137 -8.53 -25.99 7.33
C LEU A 137 -9.12 -25.10 6.22
N VAL A 138 -10.40 -25.25 5.91
CA VAL A 138 -11.09 -24.41 4.91
C VAL A 138 -11.12 -22.96 5.34
N ILE A 139 -11.43 -22.68 6.62
CA ILE A 139 -11.43 -21.32 7.16
C ILE A 139 -10.03 -20.70 7.12
N VAL A 140 -9.01 -21.45 7.55
CA VAL A 140 -7.62 -20.96 7.51
C VAL A 140 -7.18 -20.63 6.09
N LEU A 141 -7.45 -21.51 5.12
CA LEU A 141 -7.10 -21.24 3.71
C LEU A 141 -7.88 -20.05 3.14
N PHE A 142 -9.15 -19.88 3.51
CA PHE A 142 -9.95 -18.71 3.12
C PHE A 142 -9.34 -17.42 3.65
N VAL A 143 -8.99 -17.39 4.94
CA VAL A 143 -8.37 -16.21 5.58
C VAL A 143 -7.01 -15.91 4.93
N LEU A 144 -6.17 -16.93 4.73
CA LEU A 144 -4.86 -16.74 4.10
C LEU A 144 -4.98 -16.25 2.65
N ALA A 145 -5.91 -16.82 1.87
CA ALA A 145 -6.13 -16.39 0.49
C ALA A 145 -6.67 -14.96 0.42
N GLY A 146 -7.64 -14.62 1.28
CA GLY A 146 -8.18 -13.28 1.38
C GLY A 146 -7.13 -12.25 1.82
N SER A 147 -6.31 -12.59 2.82
CA SER A 147 -5.21 -11.72 3.29
C SER A 147 -4.15 -11.52 2.21
N ALA A 148 -3.76 -12.60 1.49
CA ALA A 148 -2.80 -12.48 0.39
C ALA A 148 -3.37 -11.63 -0.77
N THR A 149 -4.67 -11.75 -1.07
CA THR A 149 -5.32 -10.91 -2.08
C THR A 149 -5.32 -9.44 -1.66
N ALA A 150 -5.69 -9.15 -0.42
CA ALA A 150 -5.65 -7.79 0.10
C ALA A 150 -4.23 -7.22 0.06
N ASN A 151 -3.23 -8.02 0.47
CA ASN A 151 -1.84 -7.60 0.44
C ASN A 151 -1.30 -7.37 -0.98
N ALA A 152 -1.69 -8.22 -1.94
CA ALA A 152 -1.32 -8.02 -3.34
C ALA A 152 -1.93 -6.74 -3.95
N TYR A 153 -3.06 -6.29 -3.40
CA TYR A 153 -3.72 -5.05 -3.82
C TYR A 153 -3.14 -3.80 -3.17
N VAL A 154 -2.73 -3.88 -1.91
CA VAL A 154 -2.31 -2.70 -1.12
C VAL A 154 -0.79 -2.61 -0.96
N GLY A 155 -0.08 -3.75 -0.93
CA GLY A 155 1.38 -3.80 -0.78
C GLY A 155 1.89 -3.48 0.62
N TYR A 156 1.14 -3.87 1.69
CA TYR A 156 1.58 -3.59 3.06
C TYR A 156 2.74 -4.44 3.56
N VAL A 157 2.85 -5.67 3.06
CA VAL A 157 3.79 -6.66 3.61
C VAL A 157 4.56 -7.30 2.46
N PRO A 158 5.63 -6.66 1.97
CA PRO A 158 6.40 -7.20 0.85
C PRO A 158 7.10 -8.52 1.19
N THR A 159 7.62 -8.66 2.41
CA THR A 159 8.37 -9.85 2.85
C THR A 159 8.00 -10.26 4.29
N ILE A 160 8.41 -11.46 4.70
CA ILE A 160 8.26 -11.91 6.09
C ILE A 160 9.03 -10.99 7.05
N ASN A 161 10.21 -10.50 6.66
CA ASN A 161 10.98 -9.58 7.49
C ASN A 161 10.24 -8.26 7.72
N SER A 162 9.57 -7.71 6.72
CA SER A 162 8.76 -6.50 6.88
C SER A 162 7.55 -6.72 7.81
N ALA A 163 6.99 -7.97 7.82
CA ALA A 163 5.89 -8.32 8.72
C ALA A 163 6.30 -8.41 10.19
N PHE A 164 7.50 -8.92 10.48
CA PHE A 164 7.97 -9.24 11.83
C PHE A 164 9.22 -8.48 12.24
N GLY A 165 9.83 -7.69 11.33
CA GLY A 165 10.98 -6.86 11.62
C GLY A 165 10.69 -5.85 12.73
N GLN A 166 11.66 -5.64 13.62
CA GLN A 166 11.55 -4.63 14.67
C GLN A 166 11.71 -3.24 14.06
N VAL A 167 10.78 -2.34 14.40
CA VAL A 167 10.93 -0.92 14.11
C VAL A 167 12.00 -0.37 15.06
N GLY A 168 13.07 0.24 14.51
CA GLY A 168 14.11 0.86 15.33
C GLY A 168 15.39 0.05 15.50
N GLU A 169 15.64 -1.00 14.69
CA GLU A 169 16.97 -1.53 14.59
C GLU A 169 17.90 -0.44 14.03
N ASP A 170 18.95 -0.11 14.79
CA ASP A 170 20.05 0.73 14.30
C ASP A 170 20.69 0.05 13.08
N LEU A 171 20.23 0.45 11.90
CA LEU A 171 20.89 0.03 10.69
C LEU A 171 22.32 0.55 10.72
N ARG A 172 23.26 -0.17 10.10
CA ARG A 172 24.71 0.12 10.12
C ARG A 172 25.11 1.54 9.68
N GLY A 173 24.13 2.39 9.33
CA GLY A 173 24.30 3.78 8.92
C GLY A 173 24.25 4.82 10.05
N GLY A 174 23.86 4.44 11.26
CA GLY A 174 23.74 5.40 12.39
C GLY A 174 22.53 6.32 12.33
N SER A 175 21.54 6.03 11.48
CA SER A 175 20.19 6.60 11.54
C SER A 175 19.34 5.83 12.54
N ARG A 176 18.22 6.43 12.98
CA ARG A 176 17.23 5.74 13.81
C ARG A 176 15.80 6.18 13.50
N ILE A 177 14.86 5.35 13.93
CA ILE A 177 13.43 5.69 13.95
C ILE A 177 13.00 5.86 15.41
N ASP A 178 12.63 7.08 15.78
CA ASP A 178 12.02 7.37 17.07
C ASP A 178 10.50 7.24 16.94
N GLN A 179 9.84 6.70 17.98
CA GLN A 179 8.39 6.63 18.06
C GLN A 179 7.90 7.62 19.11
N LEU A 180 7.07 8.56 18.71
CA LEU A 180 6.40 9.52 19.57
C LEU A 180 4.92 9.20 19.70
N SER A 181 4.33 9.66 20.80
CA SER A 181 2.86 9.72 20.94
C SER A 181 2.45 11.18 20.93
N ILE A 182 1.72 11.59 19.90
CA ILE A 182 1.24 12.96 19.74
C ILE A 182 -0.29 12.93 19.73
N GLY A 183 -0.92 13.78 20.54
CA GLY A 183 -2.36 13.97 20.59
C GLY A 183 -2.71 15.42 20.79
N ALA A 184 -3.96 15.76 20.52
CA ALA A 184 -4.53 17.08 20.72
C ALA A 184 -6.01 16.93 21.16
N PRO A 185 -6.26 16.62 22.44
CA PRO A 185 -7.62 16.39 22.92
C PRO A 185 -8.56 17.59 22.68
N GLU A 186 -8.02 18.82 22.71
CA GLU A 186 -8.74 20.06 22.41
C GLU A 186 -9.19 20.14 20.94
N LEU A 187 -8.53 19.40 20.05
CA LEU A 187 -8.86 19.23 18.64
C LEU A 187 -9.64 17.93 18.37
N GLN A 188 -10.07 17.23 19.40
CA GLN A 188 -10.68 15.89 19.33
C GLN A 188 -9.79 14.85 18.65
N VAL A 189 -8.47 15.01 18.70
CA VAL A 189 -7.49 14.07 18.16
C VAL A 189 -6.86 13.29 19.30
N PRO A 190 -7.17 11.98 19.45
CA PRO A 190 -6.57 11.15 20.48
C PRO A 190 -5.06 10.99 20.23
N PRO A 191 -4.28 10.59 21.26
CA PRO A 191 -2.87 10.28 21.06
C PRO A 191 -2.69 9.17 20.03
N GLY A 192 -1.98 9.49 18.94
CA GLY A 192 -1.57 8.58 17.89
C GLY A 192 -0.05 8.45 17.82
N HIS A 193 0.44 7.45 17.12
CA HIS A 193 1.88 7.27 16.93
C HIS A 193 2.40 8.10 15.76
N ALA A 194 3.52 8.81 16.00
CA ALA A 194 4.33 9.41 14.94
C ALA A 194 5.69 8.72 14.92
N TYR A 195 6.18 8.36 13.73
CA TYR A 195 7.50 7.79 13.53
C TYR A 195 8.40 8.86 12.94
N VAL A 196 9.56 9.08 13.57
CA VAL A 196 10.51 10.13 13.20
C VAL A 196 11.81 9.48 12.77
N TYR A 197 12.12 9.59 11.49
CA TYR A 197 13.45 9.26 10.98
C TYR A 197 14.42 10.37 11.36
N VAL A 198 15.50 10.00 12.02
CA VAL A 198 16.61 10.86 12.43
C VAL A 198 17.84 10.47 11.62
N PRO A 199 18.45 11.40 10.85
CA PRO A 199 19.49 11.06 9.89
C PRO A 199 20.82 10.65 10.54
N PRO A 200 21.68 9.93 9.78
CA PRO A 200 23.02 9.59 10.24
C PRO A 200 23.80 10.83 10.69
N GLY A 201 24.54 10.69 11.78
CA GLY A 201 25.36 11.77 12.32
C GLY A 201 24.61 12.83 13.11
N TYR A 202 23.30 12.72 13.29
CA TYR A 202 22.52 13.65 14.09
C TYR A 202 23.09 13.82 15.50
N ASP A 203 23.43 12.74 16.21
CA ASP A 203 23.95 12.79 17.58
C ASP A 203 25.46 13.04 17.66
N SER A 204 26.14 13.26 16.53
CA SER A 204 27.55 13.63 16.51
C SER A 204 27.79 14.98 17.15
N GLY A 205 28.82 15.10 17.97
CA GLY A 205 29.22 16.38 18.56
C GLY A 205 29.54 17.46 17.52
N ALA A 206 30.00 17.07 16.33
CA ALA A 206 30.25 17.96 15.21
C ALA A 206 28.98 18.63 14.66
N ASN A 207 27.83 17.97 14.80
CA ASN A 207 26.53 18.45 14.28
C ASN A 207 25.61 18.99 15.38
N ARG A 208 26.17 19.33 16.56
CA ARG A 208 25.39 19.80 17.72
C ARG A 208 24.51 21.01 17.38
N ASP A 209 25.02 21.92 16.60
CA ASP A 209 24.32 23.17 16.26
C ASP A 209 23.64 23.11 14.88
N HIS A 210 23.76 21.97 14.19
CA HIS A 210 23.13 21.79 12.88
C HIS A 210 21.63 21.61 13.02
N ARG A 211 20.86 22.35 12.21
CA ARG A 211 19.42 22.24 12.11
C ARG A 211 19.04 21.58 10.77
N TYR A 212 18.08 20.70 10.83
CA TYR A 212 17.70 19.84 9.72
C TYR A 212 16.35 20.27 9.12
N PRO A 213 16.20 20.27 7.80
CA PRO A 213 14.89 20.39 7.18
C PRO A 213 14.03 19.17 7.55
N VAL A 214 12.70 19.37 7.52
CA VAL A 214 11.73 18.35 7.92
C VAL A 214 10.70 18.13 6.81
N ILE A 215 10.52 16.87 6.41
CA ILE A 215 9.40 16.47 5.56
C ILE A 215 8.39 15.66 6.39
N TYR A 216 7.11 16.07 6.35
CA TYR A 216 6.01 15.33 6.96
C TYR A 216 5.38 14.42 5.93
N LEU A 217 5.21 13.13 6.23
CA LEU A 217 4.80 12.09 5.32
C LEU A 217 3.46 11.50 5.75
N LEU A 218 2.40 11.79 5.03
CA LEU A 218 1.05 11.36 5.32
C LEU A 218 0.77 9.99 4.70
N HIS A 219 0.24 9.06 5.50
CA HIS A 219 -0.16 7.73 5.00
C HIS A 219 -1.47 7.79 4.22
N GLY A 220 -1.74 6.77 3.40
CA GLY A 220 -3.00 6.60 2.69
C GLY A 220 -4.12 6.05 3.57
N TYR A 221 -5.29 5.87 2.98
CA TYR A 221 -6.41 5.16 3.59
C TYR A 221 -6.77 3.91 2.76
N PRO A 222 -7.02 2.75 3.41
CA PRO A 222 -6.72 2.49 4.82
C PRO A 222 -5.22 2.50 5.08
N GLY A 223 -4.80 2.94 6.28
CA GLY A 223 -3.38 2.97 6.61
C GLY A 223 -3.09 3.57 7.98
N ALA A 224 -1.81 3.60 8.32
CA ALA A 224 -1.29 4.14 9.56
C ALA A 224 0.13 4.72 9.37
N SER A 225 0.57 5.55 10.28
CA SER A 225 1.92 6.16 10.27
C SER A 225 3.08 5.16 10.15
N ILE A 226 2.92 3.95 10.72
CA ILE A 226 3.92 2.88 10.67
C ILE A 226 4.17 2.37 9.25
N ASP A 227 3.23 2.56 8.33
CA ASP A 227 3.32 2.03 6.97
C ASP A 227 4.48 2.68 6.20
N TRP A 228 4.81 3.95 6.46
CA TRP A 228 5.99 4.61 5.91
C TRP A 228 7.30 3.92 6.30
N VAL A 229 7.35 3.31 7.49
CA VAL A 229 8.53 2.61 8.00
C VAL A 229 8.59 1.18 7.47
N ARG A 230 7.44 0.47 7.43
CA ARG A 230 7.39 -0.97 7.14
C ARG A 230 7.14 -1.31 5.68
N ALA A 231 6.26 -0.56 5.03
CA ALA A 231 5.86 -0.77 3.65
C ALA A 231 6.51 0.23 2.69
N GLY A 232 6.74 1.46 3.15
CA GLY A 232 7.39 2.52 2.39
C GLY A 232 8.92 2.54 2.51
N ASP A 233 9.53 1.64 3.26
CA ASP A 233 10.99 1.50 3.47
C ASP A 233 11.72 2.83 3.72
N MET A 234 11.03 3.78 4.36
CA MET A 234 11.48 5.18 4.52
C MET A 234 12.91 5.29 5.04
N GLN A 235 13.28 4.51 6.08
CA GLN A 235 14.62 4.57 6.67
C GLN A 235 15.69 4.11 5.68
N GLN A 236 15.46 2.99 5.00
CA GLN A 236 16.44 2.39 4.09
C GLN A 236 16.65 3.26 2.85
N ILE A 237 15.58 3.83 2.32
CA ILE A 237 15.63 4.73 1.17
C ILE A 237 16.39 6.01 1.53
N LEU A 238 16.04 6.67 2.62
CA LEU A 238 16.70 7.91 3.06
C LEU A 238 18.17 7.68 3.39
N ASP A 239 18.53 6.59 4.09
CA ASP A 239 19.91 6.25 4.39
C ASP A 239 20.75 6.06 3.13
N LYS A 240 20.21 5.31 2.16
CA LYS A 240 20.88 5.10 0.88
C LYS A 240 21.05 6.40 0.12
N MET A 241 20.02 7.24 0.05
CA MET A 241 20.08 8.51 -0.67
C MET A 241 21.08 9.49 -0.04
N ILE A 242 21.16 9.55 1.29
CA ILE A 242 22.15 10.36 2.01
C ILE A 242 23.57 9.81 1.78
N GLN A 243 23.75 8.50 1.86
CA GLN A 243 25.01 7.83 1.60
C GLN A 243 25.51 8.09 0.16
N ASP A 244 24.62 8.02 -0.82
CA ASP A 244 24.92 8.26 -2.23
C ASP A 244 25.00 9.76 -2.57
N LYS A 245 24.79 10.64 -1.56
CA LYS A 245 24.82 12.12 -1.70
C LYS A 245 23.80 12.67 -2.69
N LEU A 246 22.68 12.00 -2.86
CA LEU A 246 21.56 12.47 -3.67
C LEU A 246 20.73 13.51 -2.93
N ILE A 247 20.70 13.43 -1.59
CA ILE A 247 20.00 14.36 -0.71
C ILE A 247 20.89 14.80 0.43
N GLU A 248 20.62 15.99 0.97
CA GLU A 248 21.18 16.41 2.24
C GLU A 248 20.48 15.68 3.42
N PRO A 249 21.17 15.47 4.56
CA PRO A 249 20.52 14.92 5.74
C PRO A 249 19.27 15.70 6.15
N MET A 250 18.16 15.01 6.34
CA MET A 250 16.86 15.58 6.71
C MET A 250 16.17 14.72 7.77
N ILE A 251 15.23 15.30 8.48
CA ILE A 251 14.28 14.58 9.34
C ILE A 251 13.05 14.25 8.50
N ALA A 252 12.53 13.03 8.60
CA ALA A 252 11.24 12.67 8.03
C ALA A 252 10.29 12.23 9.15
N VAL A 253 9.07 12.73 9.13
CA VAL A 253 8.07 12.50 10.17
C VAL A 253 6.83 11.89 9.56
N ALA A 254 6.47 10.69 9.97
CA ALA A 254 5.21 10.05 9.60
C ALA A 254 4.22 10.14 10.79
N PRO A 255 3.36 11.17 10.85
CA PRO A 255 2.37 11.32 11.91
C PRO A 255 1.16 10.41 11.67
N ASP A 256 0.38 10.14 12.72
CA ASP A 256 -0.98 9.62 12.56
C ASP A 256 -1.86 10.68 11.90
N ALA A 257 -2.26 10.42 10.69
CA ALA A 257 -3.09 11.32 9.88
C ALA A 257 -4.58 10.92 9.88
N SER A 258 -4.94 9.83 10.57
CA SER A 258 -6.34 9.36 10.70
C SER A 258 -7.03 9.86 11.99
N GLY A 259 -6.27 10.38 12.94
CA GLY A 259 -6.78 10.76 14.25
C GLY A 259 -7.10 9.56 15.13
N GLY A 260 -6.39 8.45 14.94
CA GLY A 260 -6.49 7.24 15.75
C GLY A 260 -7.63 6.30 15.39
N TRP A 261 -8.41 6.57 14.36
CA TRP A 261 -9.53 5.76 13.91
C TRP A 261 -9.29 5.19 12.51
N VAL A 262 -9.81 3.99 12.28
CA VAL A 262 -9.80 3.38 10.94
C VAL A 262 -10.97 3.96 10.14
N HIS A 263 -10.91 5.25 9.84
CA HIS A 263 -11.86 5.92 8.95
C HIS A 263 -11.11 6.85 8.00
N ASP A 264 -11.69 7.09 6.86
CA ASP A 264 -11.16 8.01 5.87
C ASP A 264 -11.39 9.43 6.35
N SER A 265 -10.33 10.09 6.78
CA SER A 265 -10.38 11.40 7.43
C SER A 265 -10.09 12.54 6.46
N GLU A 266 -9.51 12.24 5.31
CA GLU A 266 -9.00 13.19 4.32
C GLU A 266 -8.18 14.34 4.93
N MET A 267 -7.66 14.13 6.14
CA MET A 267 -6.83 15.10 6.91
C MET A 267 -7.46 16.49 7.05
N VAL A 268 -8.79 16.58 7.05
CA VAL A 268 -9.51 17.85 7.15
C VAL A 268 -10.00 18.14 8.57
N ASN A 269 -10.37 19.40 8.84
CA ASN A 269 -11.12 19.75 10.04
C ASN A 269 -12.58 19.37 9.85
N GLN A 270 -13.03 18.34 10.54
CA GLN A 270 -14.38 17.80 10.39
C GLN A 270 -15.42 18.62 11.15
N VAL A 271 -16.62 18.69 10.63
CA VAL A 271 -17.77 19.24 11.38
C VAL A 271 -18.12 18.26 12.52
N ASN A 272 -18.13 18.74 13.74
CA ASN A 272 -18.39 17.93 14.95
C ASN A 272 -17.43 16.74 15.15
N GLY A 273 -16.22 16.78 14.59
CA GLY A 273 -15.23 15.72 14.65
C GLY A 273 -13.79 16.20 14.80
N PRO A 274 -12.81 15.32 14.63
CA PRO A 274 -11.40 15.64 14.75
C PRO A 274 -10.96 16.77 13.80
N GLN A 275 -10.14 17.68 14.34
CA GLN A 275 -9.63 18.85 13.61
C GLN A 275 -8.24 18.54 13.05
N LEU A 276 -8.17 17.61 12.07
CA LEU A 276 -6.90 17.05 11.60
C LEU A 276 -6.04 18.02 10.79
N GLU A 277 -6.62 18.91 9.99
CA GLU A 277 -5.86 19.98 9.34
C GLU A 277 -5.09 20.80 10.39
N THR A 278 -5.77 21.26 11.45
CA THR A 278 -5.15 22.02 12.53
C THR A 278 -4.10 21.22 13.28
N TYR A 279 -4.36 19.95 13.55
CA TYR A 279 -3.43 19.04 14.20
C TYR A 279 -2.15 18.86 13.38
N LEU A 280 -2.28 18.56 12.09
CA LEU A 280 -1.14 18.28 11.19
C LEU A 280 -0.34 19.53 10.81
N THR A 281 -0.96 20.71 10.84
CA THR A 281 -0.30 21.97 10.46
C THR A 281 0.23 22.79 11.65
N LYS A 282 -0.23 22.49 12.88
CA LYS A 282 0.19 23.21 14.09
C LYS A 282 0.76 22.28 15.15
N THR A 283 -0.04 21.36 15.67
CA THR A 283 0.36 20.52 16.83
C THR A 283 1.56 19.64 16.49
N VAL A 284 1.51 18.95 15.37
CA VAL A 284 2.59 18.05 14.96
C VAL A 284 3.89 18.84 14.70
N PRO A 285 3.94 19.90 13.87
CA PRO A 285 5.15 20.68 13.67
C PRO A 285 5.71 21.27 14.96
N GLN A 286 4.89 21.84 15.81
CA GLN A 286 5.34 22.41 17.10
C GLN A 286 5.96 21.34 18.02
N THR A 287 5.38 20.14 18.05
CA THR A 287 5.91 19.01 18.84
C THR A 287 7.28 18.57 18.33
N ILE A 288 7.43 18.47 17.00
CA ILE A 288 8.69 18.07 16.36
C ILE A 288 9.76 19.14 16.57
N ASP A 289 9.44 20.40 16.36
CA ASP A 289 10.39 21.52 16.56
C ASP A 289 10.87 21.63 18.01
N ALA A 290 10.03 21.28 18.98
CA ALA A 290 10.39 21.28 20.40
C ALA A 290 11.32 20.12 20.79
N GLN A 291 11.31 19.00 20.07
CA GLN A 291 12.05 17.78 20.41
C GLN A 291 13.29 17.55 19.55
N TYR A 292 13.31 18.11 18.34
CA TYR A 292 14.39 17.90 17.37
C TYR A 292 15.01 19.22 16.90
N ARG A 293 16.24 19.15 16.42
CA ARG A 293 16.94 20.31 15.84
C ARG A 293 16.49 20.54 14.40
N THR A 294 15.33 21.14 14.25
CA THR A 294 14.70 21.45 12.98
C THR A 294 14.99 22.88 12.51
N ILE A 295 14.88 23.15 11.23
CA ILE A 295 14.65 24.50 10.70
C ILE A 295 13.17 24.78 10.95
N ALA A 296 12.88 25.50 12.03
CA ALA A 296 11.54 25.63 12.63
C ALA A 296 10.63 26.65 11.92
N ASP A 297 10.86 26.92 10.65
CA ASP A 297 10.03 27.78 9.81
C ASP A 297 9.68 27.10 8.48
N ARG A 298 8.81 27.73 7.70
CA ARG A 298 8.33 27.15 6.44
C ARG A 298 9.42 26.82 5.43
N SER A 299 10.56 27.57 5.46
CA SER A 299 11.63 27.38 4.48
C SER A 299 12.31 26.02 4.61
N GLY A 300 12.28 25.43 5.82
CA GLY A 300 12.78 24.10 6.11
C GLY A 300 11.70 23.00 6.16
N ARG A 301 10.41 23.33 5.87
CA ARG A 301 9.32 22.36 5.99
C ARG A 301 8.71 21.99 4.65
N GLY A 302 8.59 20.67 4.45
CA GLY A 302 7.80 20.08 3.37
C GLY A 302 6.76 19.12 3.90
N ILE A 303 5.80 18.79 3.04
CA ILE A 303 4.77 17.80 3.29
C ILE A 303 4.64 16.92 2.06
N GLY A 304 4.56 15.61 2.27
CA GLY A 304 4.31 14.62 1.23
C GLY A 304 3.31 13.57 1.72
N GLY A 305 2.89 12.69 0.86
CA GLY A 305 1.99 11.62 1.25
C GLY A 305 1.50 10.83 0.06
N VAL A 306 0.89 9.68 0.32
CA VAL A 306 0.42 8.74 -0.72
C VAL A 306 -1.09 8.60 -0.69
N SER A 307 -1.74 8.54 -1.87
CA SER A 307 -3.19 8.33 -1.98
C SER A 307 -4.00 9.40 -1.22
N SER A 308 -4.80 9.03 -0.22
CA SER A 308 -5.44 9.98 0.70
C SER A 308 -4.42 10.93 1.35
N GLY A 309 -3.23 10.43 1.75
CA GLY A 309 -2.13 11.28 2.19
C GLY A 309 -1.56 12.19 1.08
N GLY A 310 -1.62 11.76 -0.18
CA GLY A 310 -1.25 12.57 -1.34
C GLY A 310 -2.23 13.74 -1.56
N TYR A 311 -3.52 13.45 -1.46
CA TYR A 311 -4.53 14.50 -1.40
C TYR A 311 -4.29 15.43 -0.20
N GLY A 312 -4.09 14.87 1.01
CA GLY A 312 -3.81 15.64 2.21
C GLY A 312 -2.59 16.54 2.06
N ALA A 313 -1.48 16.03 1.51
CA ALA A 313 -0.27 16.79 1.27
C ALA A 313 -0.51 17.98 0.32
N LEU A 314 -1.29 17.79 -0.75
CA LEU A 314 -1.67 18.85 -1.67
C LEU A 314 -2.58 19.88 -0.99
N ASN A 315 -3.68 19.42 -0.41
CA ASN A 315 -4.70 20.28 0.19
C ASN A 315 -4.14 21.11 1.36
N LEU A 316 -3.41 20.44 2.28
CA LEU A 316 -2.83 21.12 3.45
C LEU A 316 -1.77 22.16 3.05
N ALA A 317 -0.88 21.83 2.10
CA ALA A 317 0.15 22.77 1.66
C ALA A 317 -0.44 24.01 0.99
N LEU A 318 -1.40 23.82 0.08
CA LEU A 318 -2.03 24.93 -0.64
C LEU A 318 -2.84 25.83 0.26
N ARG A 319 -3.47 25.29 1.31
CA ARG A 319 -4.29 26.04 2.27
C ARG A 319 -3.47 26.64 3.42
N ASN A 320 -2.28 26.11 3.71
CA ASN A 320 -1.40 26.55 4.80
C ASN A 320 -0.01 26.90 4.26
N GLN A 321 0.02 27.86 3.32
CA GLN A 321 1.25 28.31 2.64
C GLN A 321 2.26 28.97 3.59
N ASP A 322 1.85 29.39 4.77
CA ASP A 322 2.70 29.91 5.85
C ASP A 322 3.41 28.80 6.66
N VAL A 323 2.98 27.54 6.51
CA VAL A 323 3.54 26.40 7.24
C VAL A 323 4.53 25.61 6.37
N PHE A 324 4.18 25.35 5.11
CA PHE A 324 4.95 24.52 4.20
C PHE A 324 5.44 25.32 2.99
N SER A 325 6.68 25.09 2.55
CA SER A 325 7.23 25.65 1.32
C SER A 325 7.27 24.67 0.17
N VAL A 326 7.28 23.37 0.49
CA VAL A 326 7.36 22.26 -0.48
C VAL A 326 6.24 21.27 -0.24
N SER A 327 5.59 20.82 -1.31
CA SER A 327 4.63 19.71 -1.28
C SER A 327 4.99 18.64 -2.29
N VAL A 328 4.90 17.37 -1.86
CA VAL A 328 5.15 16.19 -2.67
C VAL A 328 3.94 15.26 -2.58
N PRO A 329 2.85 15.58 -3.27
CA PRO A 329 1.69 14.70 -3.37
C PRO A 329 2.03 13.50 -4.27
N MET A 330 2.04 12.29 -3.72
CA MET A 330 2.22 11.04 -4.44
C MET A 330 0.88 10.34 -4.62
N MET A 331 0.63 9.83 -5.83
CA MET A 331 -0.67 9.21 -6.16
C MET A 331 -1.87 10.11 -5.84
N PRO A 332 -1.80 11.43 -6.15
CA PRO A 332 -2.76 12.40 -5.66
C PRO A 332 -4.08 12.34 -6.40
N TYR A 333 -5.14 12.73 -5.71
CA TYR A 333 -6.42 13.08 -6.31
C TYR A 333 -6.84 14.50 -5.87
N GLY A 334 -7.72 15.12 -6.65
CA GLY A 334 -8.14 16.49 -6.43
C GLY A 334 -9.57 16.65 -5.92
N ASP A 335 -10.31 15.52 -5.84
CA ASP A 335 -11.70 15.47 -5.38
C ASP A 335 -11.95 14.18 -4.60
N PRO A 336 -12.06 14.24 -3.26
CA PRO A 336 -12.43 13.09 -2.43
C PRO A 336 -13.92 12.70 -2.52
N GLY A 337 -14.74 13.49 -3.20
CA GLY A 337 -16.14 13.17 -3.46
C GLY A 337 -17.01 13.04 -2.22
N ALA A 338 -17.77 11.94 -2.15
CA ALA A 338 -18.75 11.71 -1.09
C ALA A 338 -18.13 11.62 0.33
N VAL A 339 -16.84 11.32 0.45
CA VAL A 339 -16.15 11.26 1.76
C VAL A 339 -16.21 12.62 2.42
N LEU A 340 -15.79 13.69 1.74
CA LEU A 340 -15.87 15.06 2.29
C LEU A 340 -17.30 15.45 2.63
N GLY A 341 -18.28 15.05 1.84
CA GLY A 341 -19.68 15.31 2.12
C GLY A 341 -20.12 14.81 3.49
N SER A 342 -19.65 13.63 3.89
CA SER A 342 -19.92 13.05 5.20
C SER A 342 -19.12 13.75 6.34
N LEU A 343 -17.89 14.16 6.08
CA LEU A 343 -17.03 14.83 7.06
C LEU A 343 -17.46 16.27 7.36
N PHE A 344 -18.14 16.91 6.43
CA PHE A 344 -18.61 18.31 6.53
C PHE A 344 -20.10 18.43 6.77
N ASP A 345 -20.80 17.33 7.08
CA ASP A 345 -22.26 17.31 7.30
C ASP A 345 -23.05 17.99 6.15
N GLY A 346 -22.61 17.76 4.92
CA GLY A 346 -23.22 18.31 3.71
C GLY A 346 -22.95 19.82 3.47
N ASN A 347 -22.05 20.45 4.20
CA ASN A 347 -21.68 21.86 4.01
C ASN A 347 -20.91 22.03 2.69
N THR A 348 -21.59 22.54 1.66
CA THR A 348 -21.04 22.70 0.30
C THR A 348 -19.86 23.69 0.25
N GLN A 349 -19.86 24.74 1.08
CA GLN A 349 -18.77 25.72 1.12
C GLN A 349 -17.47 25.08 1.65
N LEU A 350 -17.56 24.25 2.71
CA LEU A 350 -16.41 23.51 3.22
C LEU A 350 -15.94 22.47 2.19
N LEU A 351 -16.87 21.86 1.45
CA LEU A 351 -16.58 20.92 0.38
C LEU A 351 -15.71 21.60 -0.70
N GLU A 352 -16.22 22.71 -1.29
CA GLU A 352 -15.49 23.49 -2.30
C GLU A 352 -14.10 23.95 -1.80
N GLN A 353 -13.99 24.40 -0.57
CA GLN A 353 -12.73 24.85 0.05
C GLN A 353 -11.72 23.72 0.29
N ASN A 354 -12.14 22.47 0.25
CA ASN A 354 -11.31 21.28 0.43
C ASN A 354 -11.26 20.37 -0.81
N THR A 355 -11.74 20.85 -1.97
CA THR A 355 -11.63 20.15 -3.24
C THR A 355 -10.60 20.86 -4.14
N PRO A 356 -9.32 20.41 -4.13
CA PRO A 356 -8.24 21.03 -4.90
C PRO A 356 -8.58 21.27 -6.37
N SER A 357 -9.23 20.32 -7.04
CA SER A 357 -9.63 20.46 -8.45
C SER A 357 -10.59 21.63 -8.70
N GLU A 358 -11.33 22.08 -7.68
CA GLU A 358 -12.26 23.19 -7.77
C GLU A 358 -11.60 24.54 -7.41
N TYR A 359 -10.80 24.60 -6.33
CA TYR A 359 -10.26 25.87 -5.88
C TYR A 359 -8.92 26.27 -6.52
N ILE A 360 -8.08 25.32 -7.01
CA ILE A 360 -6.80 25.63 -7.67
C ILE A 360 -6.97 26.64 -8.81
N PRO A 361 -7.98 26.57 -9.69
CA PRO A 361 -8.14 27.53 -10.78
C PRO A 361 -8.28 28.99 -10.34
N THR A 362 -8.73 29.24 -9.13
CA THR A 362 -9.04 30.60 -8.63
C THR A 362 -8.21 31.03 -7.40
N MET A 363 -7.48 30.10 -6.75
CA MET A 363 -6.72 30.40 -5.54
C MET A 363 -5.63 31.44 -5.76
N THR A 364 -5.19 32.07 -4.67
CA THR A 364 -4.06 32.98 -4.66
C THR A 364 -2.86 32.37 -3.98
N PHE A 365 -1.69 32.45 -4.60
CA PHE A 365 -0.43 32.12 -3.94
C PHE A 365 0.05 33.37 -3.17
N THR A 366 0.10 33.26 -1.85
CA THR A 366 0.55 34.31 -0.95
C THR A 366 2.02 34.17 -0.57
N GLN A 367 2.61 33.01 -0.89
CA GLN A 367 3.99 32.64 -0.59
C GLN A 367 4.51 31.80 -1.78
N LYS A 368 5.83 31.80 -1.97
CA LYS A 368 6.45 30.90 -2.94
C LYS A 368 6.27 29.44 -2.53
N MET A 369 5.70 28.64 -3.41
CA MET A 369 5.45 27.21 -3.22
C MET A 369 6.17 26.39 -4.28
N SER A 370 6.72 25.25 -3.89
CA SER A 370 7.24 24.26 -4.81
C SER A 370 6.45 22.96 -4.66
N LEU A 371 5.89 22.46 -5.75
CA LEU A 371 5.06 21.26 -5.77
C LEU A 371 5.61 20.24 -6.78
N LEU A 372 5.75 18.98 -6.38
CA LEU A 372 6.02 17.88 -7.27
C LEU A 372 4.91 16.85 -7.11
N LEU A 373 4.02 16.78 -8.09
CA LEU A 373 3.05 15.70 -8.15
C LEU A 373 3.77 14.45 -8.68
N VAL A 374 3.56 13.30 -8.03
CA VAL A 374 4.19 12.04 -8.43
C VAL A 374 3.11 10.99 -8.64
N ALA A 375 3.15 10.28 -9.76
CA ALA A 375 2.24 9.16 -10.03
C ALA A 375 2.89 8.16 -10.97
N GLY A 376 2.58 6.87 -10.78
CA GLY A 376 3.09 5.80 -11.63
C GLY A 376 2.38 5.70 -12.97
N THR A 377 3.03 5.07 -13.97
CA THR A 377 2.37 4.78 -15.26
C THR A 377 1.21 3.80 -15.13
N GLU A 378 1.22 2.96 -14.08
CA GLU A 378 0.16 1.98 -13.79
C GLU A 378 -0.77 2.44 -12.65
N ASP A 379 -0.63 3.68 -12.21
CA ASP A 379 -1.49 4.27 -11.19
C ASP A 379 -2.79 4.80 -11.84
N PRO A 380 -3.98 4.36 -11.38
CA PRO A 380 -5.26 4.87 -11.85
C PRO A 380 -5.44 6.38 -11.57
N GLN A 381 -4.66 6.98 -10.66
CA GLN A 381 -4.70 8.42 -10.38
C GLN A 381 -3.79 9.26 -11.30
N LEU A 382 -3.00 8.66 -12.19
CA LEU A 382 -2.16 9.41 -13.13
C LEU A 382 -2.94 10.45 -13.97
N PRO A 383 -4.14 10.16 -14.52
CA PRO A 383 -4.93 11.18 -15.21
C PRO A 383 -5.29 12.36 -14.32
N THR A 384 -5.63 12.12 -13.05
CA THR A 384 -5.95 13.16 -12.07
C THR A 384 -4.71 13.98 -11.71
N ALA A 385 -3.57 13.34 -11.51
CA ALA A 385 -2.29 14.04 -11.28
C ALA A 385 -1.94 14.98 -12.44
N ARG A 386 -2.13 14.53 -13.69
CA ARG A 386 -1.95 15.37 -14.88
C ARG A 386 -2.93 16.55 -14.95
N GLN A 387 -4.18 16.34 -14.58
CA GLN A 387 -5.18 17.42 -14.50
C GLN A 387 -4.77 18.47 -13.47
N LEU A 388 -4.41 18.06 -12.26
CA LEU A 388 -3.96 18.97 -11.20
C LEU A 388 -2.70 19.74 -11.60
N TYR A 389 -1.73 19.05 -12.23
CA TYR A 389 -0.54 19.67 -12.78
C TYR A 389 -0.88 20.74 -13.82
N ALA A 390 -1.78 20.44 -14.77
CA ALA A 390 -2.24 21.38 -15.78
C ALA A 390 -2.95 22.59 -15.16
N GLN A 391 -3.79 22.39 -14.14
CA GLN A 391 -4.48 23.48 -13.42
C GLN A 391 -3.47 24.39 -12.70
N LEU A 392 -2.51 23.81 -11.98
CA LEU A 392 -1.46 24.56 -11.28
C LEU A 392 -0.58 25.35 -12.26
N THR A 393 -0.18 24.73 -13.35
CA THR A 393 0.64 25.37 -14.41
C THR A 393 -0.13 26.51 -15.09
N ALA A 394 -1.42 26.33 -15.34
CA ALA A 394 -2.28 27.37 -15.94
C ALA A 394 -2.43 28.62 -15.08
N ARG A 395 -2.11 28.56 -13.77
CA ARG A 395 -2.05 29.75 -12.90
C ARG A 395 -0.98 30.73 -13.35
N ASN A 396 0.06 30.25 -14.03
CA ASN A 396 1.19 31.06 -14.51
C ASN A 396 1.68 32.08 -13.45
N SER A 397 1.71 31.64 -12.20
CA SER A 397 2.13 32.49 -11.08
C SER A 397 3.64 32.38 -10.87
N PRO A 398 4.37 33.48 -10.68
CA PRO A 398 5.80 33.42 -10.34
C PRO A 398 6.04 32.84 -8.93
N ASP A 399 4.99 32.71 -8.13
CA ASP A 399 5.05 32.19 -6.76
C ASP A 399 4.78 30.69 -6.67
N VAL A 400 4.59 30.01 -7.82
CA VAL A 400 4.44 28.56 -7.83
C VAL A 400 5.40 27.93 -8.82
N ASP A 401 6.22 27.00 -8.32
CA ASP A 401 7.05 26.09 -9.11
C ASP A 401 6.42 24.70 -9.02
N VAL A 402 5.94 24.19 -10.15
CA VAL A 402 5.22 22.91 -10.17
C VAL A 402 5.85 21.95 -11.18
N GLY A 403 6.08 20.72 -10.75
CA GLY A 403 6.52 19.60 -11.56
C GLY A 403 5.54 18.45 -11.54
N LEU A 404 5.61 17.60 -12.56
CA LEU A 404 4.97 16.30 -12.59
C LEU A 404 6.03 15.23 -12.85
N GLN A 405 6.14 14.27 -11.95
CA GLN A 405 6.97 13.09 -12.08
C GLN A 405 6.10 11.89 -12.41
N VAL A 406 6.33 11.28 -13.57
CA VAL A 406 5.68 10.03 -13.96
C VAL A 406 6.69 8.91 -13.79
N VAL A 407 6.39 7.94 -12.91
CA VAL A 407 7.31 6.86 -12.56
C VAL A 407 6.93 5.58 -13.30
N PRO A 408 7.80 5.06 -14.18
CA PRO A 408 7.51 3.86 -14.96
C PRO A 408 7.25 2.65 -14.06
N GLY A 409 6.16 1.90 -14.33
CA GLY A 409 5.79 0.67 -13.62
C GLY A 409 5.24 0.85 -12.20
N ALA A 410 5.29 2.06 -11.61
CA ALA A 410 4.71 2.29 -10.30
C ALA A 410 3.18 2.20 -10.36
N THR A 411 2.62 1.52 -9.38
CA THR A 411 1.18 1.25 -9.20
C THR A 411 0.63 2.01 -8.00
N HIS A 412 -0.69 2.00 -7.79
CA HIS A 412 -1.33 2.62 -6.62
C HIS A 412 -1.23 1.72 -5.37
N THR A 413 0.00 1.42 -4.94
CA THR A 413 0.32 0.53 -3.81
C THR A 413 1.46 1.08 -2.99
N TRP A 414 1.74 0.50 -1.82
CA TRP A 414 2.93 0.84 -1.05
C TRP A 414 4.22 0.50 -1.80
N HIS A 415 4.21 -0.55 -2.64
CA HIS A 415 5.32 -0.81 -3.55
C HIS A 415 5.53 0.35 -4.53
N GLY A 416 4.46 0.87 -5.15
CA GLY A 416 4.53 2.09 -5.96
C GLY A 416 5.05 3.28 -5.16
N ALA A 417 4.66 3.43 -3.89
CA ALA A 417 5.15 4.49 -3.01
C ALA A 417 6.67 4.43 -2.78
N THR A 418 7.27 3.23 -2.68
CA THR A 418 8.74 3.08 -2.59
C THR A 418 9.45 3.51 -3.88
N MET A 419 8.79 3.38 -5.03
CA MET A 419 9.30 3.85 -6.32
C MET A 419 9.13 5.38 -6.48
N ASP A 420 8.05 5.94 -5.97
CA ASP A 420 7.71 7.36 -6.08
C ASP A 420 8.51 8.24 -5.09
N SER A 421 8.70 7.78 -3.86
CA SER A 421 9.25 8.59 -2.76
C SER A 421 10.67 9.13 -2.99
N PRO A 422 11.61 8.43 -3.67
CA PRO A 422 12.94 8.94 -3.95
C PRO A 422 12.93 10.26 -4.73
N TYR A 423 12.05 10.37 -5.73
CA TYR A 423 11.89 11.61 -6.50
C TYR A 423 11.40 12.76 -5.62
N GLY A 424 10.47 12.47 -4.73
CA GLY A 424 9.98 13.43 -3.75
C GLY A 424 11.06 13.90 -2.77
N TYR A 425 11.91 13.00 -2.30
CA TYR A 425 12.99 13.34 -1.36
C TYR A 425 14.07 14.20 -2.04
N VAL A 426 14.46 13.90 -3.27
CA VAL A 426 15.39 14.77 -4.03
C VAL A 426 14.77 16.14 -4.25
N PHE A 427 13.52 16.20 -4.72
CA PHE A 427 12.84 17.48 -4.95
C PHE A 427 12.80 18.34 -3.69
N PHE A 428 12.41 17.75 -2.56
CA PHE A 428 12.38 18.44 -1.28
C PHE A 428 13.77 18.94 -0.88
N SER A 429 14.79 18.07 -0.91
CA SER A 429 16.17 18.42 -0.54
C SER A 429 16.71 19.60 -1.37
N ASP A 430 16.48 19.59 -2.68
CA ASP A 430 16.96 20.66 -3.57
C ASP A 430 16.27 22.00 -3.30
N ARG A 431 14.96 22.00 -3.01
CA ARG A 431 14.21 23.22 -2.76
C ARG A 431 14.56 23.87 -1.44
N VAL A 432 14.70 23.10 -0.37
CA VAL A 432 15.12 23.65 0.94
C VAL A 432 16.58 24.13 0.93
N LYS A 433 17.47 23.49 0.17
CA LYS A 433 18.85 23.92 -0.03
C LYS A 433 18.94 25.22 -0.81
N ALA A 434 18.10 25.40 -1.81
CA ALA A 434 18.01 26.65 -2.59
C ALA A 434 17.51 27.82 -1.73
N ALA A 435 16.51 27.59 -0.88
CA ALA A 435 15.97 28.59 0.03
C ALA A 435 17.03 29.07 1.05
N GLY A 436 17.84 28.15 1.59
CA GLY A 436 18.92 28.50 2.53
C GLY A 436 20.04 29.36 1.93
N LYS A 437 20.27 29.29 0.61
CA LYS A 437 21.29 30.10 -0.09
C LYS A 437 20.80 31.52 -0.45
N SER A 438 19.52 31.73 -0.54
CA SER A 438 18.93 33.05 -0.89
C SER A 438 18.72 33.94 0.30
N GLY A 439 18.89 33.45 1.53
CA GLY A 439 18.71 34.20 2.81
C GLY A 439 20.01 34.55 3.53
N GLY A 440 21.18 34.31 2.91
CA GLY A 440 22.51 34.60 3.47
C GLY A 440 23.16 35.86 2.92
#